data_e4723d12cd796a5090c734a3f1a19e07
#
_entry.id   e4723d12cd796a5090c734a3f1a19e07
#
_cell.length_a   1.000
_cell.length_b   1.000
_cell.length_c   1.000
_cell.angle_alpha   90.00
_cell.angle_beta   90.00
_cell.angle_gamma   90.00
#
_symmetry.space_group_name_H-M   'P 1'
#
loop_
_entity.id
_entity.type
_entity.pdbx_description
1 polymer ?
#
loop_
_entity_poly.entity_id
_entity_poly.type
_entity_poly.pdbx_seq_one_letter_code
_entity_poly.pdbx_strand_id
1 'polypeptide(L)'
;MNNEYPKLFLEINDSEYIFVIGDKNEDNKFKIIHESVVKIHGIENSRITDFDLVFNTIKKNIFLIEEKFNFIFKDIVLIINNFRCSFINLSGFQKLNGSQILKENITYILNSIKSNLNETENKKTILHIFNSKYYLDQKKI
;
A
#
# COMPACT_ATOMS: atom_id res chain seq x y z
N MET A 1 19.91 14.01 16.14
CA MET A 1 19.13 14.72 15.11
C MET A 1 18.51 13.65 14.22
N ASN A 2 17.23 13.41 14.35
CA ASN A 2 16.52 12.58 13.38
C ASN A 2 16.43 13.41 12.09
N ASN A 3 17.30 13.12 11.12
CA ASN A 3 17.12 13.62 9.77
C ASN A 3 15.86 12.95 9.20
N GLU A 4 14.70 13.51 9.47
CA GLU A 4 13.50 13.15 8.76
C GLU A 4 13.66 13.69 7.33
N TYR A 5 13.92 12.79 6.40
CA TYR A 5 13.99 13.13 4.98
C TYR A 5 12.60 13.55 4.48
N PRO A 6 12.52 14.43 3.46
CA PRO A 6 11.25 14.77 2.84
C PRO A 6 10.55 13.51 2.34
N LYS A 7 9.24 13.44 2.53
CA LYS A 7 8.41 12.29 2.15
C LYS A 7 7.64 12.61 0.88
N LEU A 8 7.51 11.60 0.03
CA LEU A 8 6.64 11.64 -1.13
C LEU A 8 5.27 11.05 -0.75
N PHE A 9 4.22 11.83 -1.01
CA PHE A 9 2.83 11.41 -0.91
C PHE A 9 2.28 11.32 -2.33
N LEU A 10 1.58 10.23 -2.61
CA LEU A 10 0.84 10.02 -3.86
C LEU A 10 -0.62 9.78 -3.53
N GLU A 11 -1.48 10.70 -3.92
CA GLU A 11 -2.92 10.48 -3.93
C GLU A 11 -3.36 10.04 -5.33
N ILE A 12 -4.18 8.99 -5.35
CA ILE A 12 -4.85 8.50 -6.56
C ILE A 12 -6.35 8.65 -6.32
N ASN A 13 -7.01 9.48 -7.12
CA ASN A 13 -8.46 9.66 -7.09
C ASN A 13 -9.08 9.33 -8.46
N ASP A 14 -10.34 9.67 -8.68
CA ASP A 14 -11.07 9.33 -9.91
C ASP A 14 -10.62 10.11 -11.15
N SER A 15 -9.86 11.19 -10.99
CA SER A 15 -9.52 12.12 -12.07
C SER A 15 -8.02 12.38 -12.23
N GLU A 16 -7.26 12.21 -11.15
CA GLU A 16 -5.89 12.71 -11.07
C GLU A 16 -4.99 11.82 -10.20
N TYR A 17 -3.69 11.86 -10.51
CA TYR A 17 -2.60 11.49 -9.63
C TYR A 17 -2.02 12.79 -9.05
N ILE A 18 -2.00 12.92 -7.73
CA ILE A 18 -1.46 14.09 -7.02
C ILE A 18 -0.21 13.66 -6.28
N PHE A 19 0.92 14.24 -6.67
CA PHE A 19 2.22 14.00 -6.03
C PHE A 19 2.57 15.19 -5.16
N VAL A 20 2.82 14.97 -3.88
CA VAL A 20 3.19 16.01 -2.93
C VAL A 20 4.48 15.63 -2.24
N ILE A 21 5.47 16.52 -2.25
CA ILE A 21 6.64 16.41 -1.40
C ILE A 21 6.41 17.27 -0.18
N GLY A 22 6.54 16.70 0.98
CA GLY A 22 6.39 17.40 2.23
C GLY A 22 7.44 17.01 3.24
N ASP A 23 7.75 17.95 4.12
CA ASP A 23 8.68 17.78 5.23
C ASP A 23 8.13 18.49 6.48
N LYS A 24 8.70 18.20 7.61
CA LYS A 24 8.44 18.94 8.84
C LYS A 24 9.42 20.10 8.97
N ASN A 25 8.90 21.27 9.28
CA ASN A 25 9.73 22.42 9.62
C ASN A 25 10.28 22.32 11.06
N GLU A 26 11.09 23.30 11.46
CA GLU A 26 11.68 23.41 12.79
C GLU A 26 10.65 23.40 13.93
N ASP A 27 9.43 23.90 13.68
CA ASP A 27 8.30 23.86 14.59
C ASP A 27 7.53 22.53 14.59
N ASN A 28 8.03 21.50 13.90
CA ASN A 28 7.37 20.20 13.70
C ASN A 28 6.03 20.30 12.94
N LYS A 29 5.82 21.40 12.18
CA LYS A 29 4.65 21.58 11.31
C LYS A 29 4.96 21.06 9.92
N PHE A 30 3.99 20.40 9.30
CA PHE A 30 4.11 19.91 7.93
C PHE A 30 4.17 21.08 6.93
N LYS A 31 5.18 21.04 6.06
CA LYS A 31 5.38 22.02 4.98
C LYS A 31 5.40 21.30 3.64
N ILE A 32 4.57 21.76 2.72
CA ILE A 32 4.60 21.29 1.33
C ILE A 32 5.78 21.98 0.62
N ILE A 33 6.64 21.17 0.02
CA ILE A 33 7.81 21.61 -0.76
C ILE A 33 7.47 21.68 -2.24
N HIS A 34 6.67 20.70 -2.71
CA HIS A 34 6.29 20.60 -4.10
C HIS A 34 4.96 19.87 -4.24
N GLU A 35 4.18 20.27 -5.24
CA GLU A 35 2.98 19.59 -5.66
C GLU A 35 2.98 19.49 -7.19
N SER A 36 2.55 18.36 -7.70
CA SER A 36 2.27 18.18 -9.13
C SER A 36 1.04 17.30 -9.32
N VAL A 37 0.23 17.66 -10.29
CA VAL A 37 -1.02 16.98 -10.62
C VAL A 37 -0.90 16.43 -12.03
N VAL A 38 -1.26 15.17 -12.20
CA VAL A 38 -1.22 14.46 -13.48
C VAL A 38 -2.59 13.86 -13.72
N LYS A 39 -3.13 14.08 -14.93
CA LYS A 39 -4.41 13.49 -15.33
C LYS A 39 -4.37 11.97 -15.24
N ILE A 40 -5.44 11.39 -14.73
CA ILE A 40 -5.54 9.95 -14.59
C ILE A 40 -5.63 9.24 -15.95
N HIS A 41 -4.91 8.13 -16.03
CA HIS A 41 -4.96 7.19 -17.15
C HIS A 41 -4.91 5.77 -16.59
N GLY A 42 -5.64 4.83 -17.20
CA GLY A 42 -5.67 3.44 -16.76
C GLY A 42 -6.58 3.18 -15.55
N ILE A 43 -7.37 4.20 -15.14
CA ILE A 43 -8.38 4.08 -14.08
C ILE A 43 -9.68 4.68 -14.59
N GLU A 44 -10.76 3.91 -14.51
CA GLU A 44 -12.10 4.31 -14.92
C GLU A 44 -13.13 3.83 -13.91
N ASN A 45 -14.09 4.68 -13.56
CA ASN A 45 -15.16 4.35 -12.59
C ASN A 45 -14.62 3.75 -11.28
N SER A 46 -13.55 4.35 -10.74
CA SER A 46 -12.88 3.92 -9.52
C SER A 46 -12.31 2.48 -9.58
N ARG A 47 -11.91 2.04 -10.77
CA ARG A 47 -11.29 0.72 -11.01
C ARG A 47 -10.06 0.88 -11.88
N ILE A 48 -9.02 0.15 -11.57
CA ILE A 48 -7.85 0.03 -12.46
C ILE A 48 -8.27 -0.82 -13.65
N THR A 49 -8.26 -0.21 -14.84
CA THR A 49 -8.58 -0.85 -16.12
C THR A 49 -7.33 -1.23 -16.90
N ASP A 50 -6.23 -0.49 -16.69
CA ASP A 50 -4.93 -0.78 -17.28
C ASP A 50 -3.83 -0.58 -16.23
N PHE A 51 -3.36 -1.67 -15.65
CA PHE A 51 -2.36 -1.65 -14.59
C PHE A 51 -1.00 -1.15 -15.09
N ASP A 52 -0.60 -1.55 -16.30
CA ASP A 52 0.70 -1.16 -16.86
C ASP A 52 0.75 0.33 -17.14
N LEU A 53 -0.34 0.90 -17.63
CA LEU A 53 -0.46 2.34 -17.85
C LEU A 53 -0.40 3.11 -16.52
N VAL A 54 -1.11 2.65 -15.50
CA VAL A 54 -1.04 3.24 -14.14
C VAL A 54 0.38 3.17 -13.60
N PHE A 55 1.01 1.98 -13.64
CA PHE A 55 2.35 1.77 -13.13
C PHE A 55 3.38 2.68 -13.84
N ASN A 56 3.37 2.69 -15.19
CA ASN A 56 4.31 3.49 -15.96
C ASN A 56 4.11 4.98 -15.77
N THR A 57 2.85 5.44 -15.62
CA THR A 57 2.55 6.85 -15.32
C THR A 57 3.12 7.26 -13.97
N ILE A 58 2.88 6.47 -12.92
CA ILE A 58 3.40 6.74 -11.58
C ILE A 58 4.92 6.71 -11.59
N LYS A 59 5.54 5.66 -12.13
CA LYS A 59 6.99 5.50 -12.20
C LYS A 59 7.67 6.68 -12.90
N LYS A 60 7.14 7.09 -14.05
CA LYS A 60 7.67 8.24 -14.81
C LYS A 60 7.64 9.53 -13.99
N ASN A 61 6.51 9.81 -13.34
CA ASN A 61 6.36 11.05 -12.57
C ASN A 61 7.23 11.06 -11.30
N ILE A 62 7.37 9.93 -10.61
CA ILE A 62 8.31 9.82 -9.49
C ILE A 62 9.73 10.10 -9.97
N PHE A 63 10.15 9.47 -11.07
CA PHE A 63 11.48 9.69 -11.63
C PHE A 63 11.74 11.18 -11.96
N LEU A 64 10.80 11.87 -12.60
CA LEU A 64 10.92 13.30 -12.91
C LEU A 64 11.04 14.17 -11.65
N ILE A 65 10.31 13.80 -10.60
CA ILE A 65 10.38 14.48 -9.31
C ILE A 65 11.75 14.24 -8.65
N GLU A 66 12.24 13.00 -8.65
CA GLU A 66 13.55 12.64 -8.11
C GLU A 66 14.69 13.36 -8.83
N GLU A 67 14.64 13.44 -10.17
CA GLU A 67 15.59 14.23 -10.95
C GLU A 67 15.55 15.72 -10.59
N LYS A 68 14.34 16.29 -10.51
CA LYS A 68 14.17 17.72 -10.20
C LYS A 68 14.74 18.10 -8.84
N PHE A 69 14.62 17.24 -7.85
CA PHE A 69 15.07 17.50 -6.48
C PHE A 69 16.43 16.87 -6.15
N ASN A 70 17.02 16.14 -7.09
CA ASN A 70 18.27 15.38 -6.90
C ASN A 70 18.20 14.52 -5.63
N PHE A 71 17.08 13.84 -5.42
CA PHE A 71 16.78 13.05 -4.22
C PHE A 71 15.99 11.80 -4.58
N ILE A 72 16.39 10.63 -4.07
CA ILE A 72 15.69 9.36 -4.28
C ILE A 72 14.84 9.05 -3.06
N PHE A 73 13.52 8.89 -3.27
CA PHE A 73 12.60 8.53 -2.21
C PHE A 73 12.68 7.04 -1.88
N LYS A 74 12.90 6.72 -0.61
CA LYS A 74 12.92 5.33 -0.11
C LYS A 74 11.52 4.80 0.16
N ASP A 75 10.62 5.69 0.54
CA ASP A 75 9.26 5.37 0.95
C ASP A 75 8.27 6.35 0.31
N ILE A 76 7.09 5.85 -0.02
CA ILE A 76 5.98 6.63 -0.55
C ILE A 76 4.76 6.40 0.34
N VAL A 77 4.09 7.48 0.72
CA VAL A 77 2.78 7.40 1.37
C VAL A 77 1.71 7.41 0.29
N LEU A 78 1.05 6.26 0.09
CA LEU A 78 -0.01 6.12 -0.90
C LEU A 78 -1.38 6.39 -0.26
N ILE A 79 -2.12 7.31 -0.85
CA ILE A 79 -3.49 7.66 -0.49
C ILE A 79 -4.39 7.26 -1.66
N ILE A 80 -5.31 6.35 -1.43
CA ILE A 80 -6.26 5.89 -2.45
C ILE A 80 -7.63 6.43 -2.06
N ASN A 81 -8.16 7.31 -2.90
CA ASN A 81 -9.42 7.97 -2.67
C ASN A 81 -10.48 7.48 -3.69
N ASN A 82 -11.71 7.25 -3.19
CA ASN A 82 -12.87 6.85 -4.01
C ASN A 82 -12.73 5.52 -4.79
N PHE A 83 -11.80 4.65 -4.44
CA PHE A 83 -11.69 3.34 -5.08
C PHE A 83 -12.78 2.38 -4.59
N ARG A 84 -13.38 1.63 -5.52
CA ARG A 84 -14.31 0.54 -5.21
C ARG A 84 -13.53 -0.69 -4.72
N CYS A 85 -12.91 -0.58 -3.56
CA CYS A 85 -12.28 -1.70 -2.88
C CYS A 85 -13.13 -2.13 -1.67
N SER A 86 -13.04 -3.40 -1.31
CA SER A 86 -13.64 -3.93 -0.09
C SER A 86 -12.55 -4.38 0.87
N PHE A 87 -12.70 -4.06 2.15
CA PHE A 87 -11.83 -4.55 3.20
C PHE A 87 -12.53 -5.73 3.88
N ILE A 88 -11.82 -6.86 3.95
CA ILE A 88 -12.33 -8.09 4.55
C ILE A 88 -11.40 -8.47 5.68
N ASN A 89 -11.93 -8.70 6.89
CA ASN A 89 -11.18 -9.24 7.99
C ASN A 89 -11.27 -10.77 7.96
N LEU A 90 -10.14 -11.41 7.89
CA LEU A 90 -10.03 -12.87 7.85
C LEU A 90 -9.15 -13.35 9.00
N SER A 91 -9.44 -14.53 9.50
CA SER A 91 -8.61 -15.22 10.47
C SER A 91 -8.31 -16.64 9.98
N GLY A 92 -7.10 -17.09 10.23
CA GLY A 92 -6.68 -18.47 9.99
C GLY A 92 -5.93 -18.98 11.19
N PHE A 93 -5.88 -20.29 11.35
CA PHE A 93 -5.13 -20.93 12.43
C PHE A 93 -4.46 -22.21 11.97
N GLN A 94 -3.44 -22.60 12.70
CA GLN A 94 -2.77 -23.90 12.55
C GLN A 94 -2.48 -24.47 13.94
N LYS A 95 -2.79 -25.75 14.15
CA LYS A 95 -2.40 -26.46 15.37
C LYS A 95 -0.94 -26.89 15.24
N LEU A 96 -0.13 -26.54 16.22
CA LEU A 96 1.30 -26.88 16.23
C LEU A 96 1.60 -28.11 17.08
N ASN A 97 0.69 -28.53 17.96
CA ASN A 97 0.82 -29.70 18.84
C ASN A 97 2.16 -29.73 19.63
N GLY A 98 2.55 -28.55 20.14
CA GLY A 98 3.81 -28.39 20.88
C GLY A 98 5.06 -28.19 20.02
N SER A 99 4.93 -28.15 18.68
CA SER A 99 6.05 -27.85 17.80
C SER A 99 6.43 -26.39 17.84
N GLN A 100 7.69 -26.10 17.51
CA GLN A 100 8.18 -24.73 17.38
C GLN A 100 7.44 -23.95 16.27
N ILE A 101 7.22 -22.67 16.49
CA ILE A 101 6.69 -21.78 15.46
C ILE A 101 7.76 -21.51 14.40
N LEU A 102 7.46 -21.84 13.16
CA LEU A 102 8.33 -21.63 12.01
C LEU A 102 7.67 -20.63 11.02
N LYS A 103 8.48 -20.04 10.17
CA LYS A 103 7.99 -19.13 9.11
C LYS A 103 6.99 -19.83 8.16
N GLU A 104 7.20 -21.10 7.91
CA GLU A 104 6.36 -21.96 7.08
C GLU A 104 4.93 -22.06 7.63
N ASN A 105 4.76 -22.03 8.95
CA ASN A 105 3.43 -22.05 9.58
C ASN A 105 2.63 -20.81 9.22
N ILE A 106 3.27 -19.64 9.22
CA ILE A 106 2.64 -18.38 8.82
C ILE A 106 2.28 -18.43 7.33
N THR A 107 3.20 -18.91 6.50
CA THR A 107 2.98 -19.07 5.06
C THR A 107 1.81 -20.01 4.77
N TYR A 108 1.72 -21.12 5.50
CA TYR A 108 0.60 -22.05 5.37
C TYR A 108 -0.74 -21.38 5.69
N ILE A 109 -0.83 -20.67 6.82
CA ILE A 109 -2.05 -19.95 7.21
C ILE A 109 -2.44 -18.92 6.14
N LEU A 110 -1.49 -18.14 5.64
CA LEU A 110 -1.75 -17.13 4.61
C LEU A 110 -2.25 -17.76 3.30
N ASN A 111 -1.66 -18.87 2.88
CA ASN A 111 -2.09 -19.58 1.68
C ASN A 111 -3.50 -20.18 1.84
N SER A 112 -3.80 -20.75 3.01
CA SER A 112 -5.15 -21.25 3.32
C SER A 112 -6.19 -20.14 3.27
N ILE A 113 -5.89 -18.95 3.84
CA ILE A 113 -6.78 -17.80 3.80
C ILE A 113 -6.99 -17.32 2.35
N LYS A 114 -5.92 -17.27 1.54
CA LYS A 114 -6.00 -16.89 0.12
C LYS A 114 -6.88 -17.85 -0.68
N SER A 115 -6.71 -19.16 -0.48
CA SER A 115 -7.51 -20.19 -1.15
C SER A 115 -8.99 -20.02 -0.84
N ASN A 116 -9.33 -19.94 0.45
CA ASN A 116 -10.72 -19.75 0.89
C ASN A 116 -11.35 -18.46 0.33
N LEU A 117 -10.57 -17.37 0.27
CA LEU A 117 -11.04 -16.12 -0.27
C LEU A 117 -11.31 -16.20 -1.78
N ASN A 118 -10.42 -16.84 -2.53
CA ASN A 118 -10.59 -17.04 -3.97
C ASN A 118 -11.82 -17.91 -4.31
N GLU A 119 -12.15 -18.88 -3.46
CA GLU A 119 -13.34 -19.71 -3.63
C GLU A 119 -14.63 -18.95 -3.34
N THR A 120 -14.63 -18.07 -2.32
CA THR A 120 -15.81 -17.33 -1.91
C THR A 120 -16.04 -16.04 -2.71
N GLU A 121 -14.96 -15.41 -3.15
CA GLU A 121 -14.95 -14.10 -3.83
C GLU A 121 -14.30 -14.17 -5.22
N ASN A 122 -14.68 -15.17 -6.01
CA ASN A 122 -14.06 -15.49 -7.31
C ASN A 122 -14.05 -14.35 -8.35
N LYS A 123 -14.85 -13.30 -8.13
CA LYS A 123 -14.92 -12.11 -9.00
C LYS A 123 -14.03 -10.95 -8.52
N LYS A 124 -13.32 -11.11 -7.42
CA LYS A 124 -12.48 -10.07 -6.83
C LYS A 124 -11.01 -10.48 -6.88
N THR A 125 -10.14 -9.51 -7.02
CA THR A 125 -8.70 -9.71 -6.97
C THR A 125 -8.16 -9.18 -5.64
N ILE A 126 -7.33 -9.98 -4.98
CA ILE A 126 -6.64 -9.57 -3.77
C ILE A 126 -5.57 -8.55 -4.17
N LEU A 127 -5.72 -7.31 -3.73
CA LEU A 127 -4.72 -6.26 -3.94
C LEU A 127 -3.62 -6.31 -2.89
N HIS A 128 -4.00 -6.49 -1.62
CA HIS A 128 -3.05 -6.55 -0.52
C HIS A 128 -3.61 -7.33 0.68
N ILE A 129 -2.70 -7.91 1.46
CA ILE A 129 -3.01 -8.56 2.73
C ILE A 129 -2.18 -7.89 3.82
N PHE A 130 -2.87 -7.28 4.79
CA PHE A 130 -2.24 -6.69 5.96
C PHE A 130 -2.34 -7.64 7.15
N ASN A 131 -1.21 -7.95 7.76
CA ASN A 131 -1.19 -8.67 9.00
C ASN A 131 -1.56 -7.73 10.15
N SER A 132 -2.63 -8.01 10.87
CA SER A 132 -3.09 -7.11 11.92
C SER A 132 -2.76 -7.62 13.33
N LYS A 133 -2.89 -8.92 13.58
CA LYS A 133 -2.70 -9.51 14.91
C LYS A 133 -2.27 -10.96 14.80
N TYR A 134 -1.39 -11.36 15.72
CA TYR A 134 -1.02 -12.76 15.93
C TYR A 134 -1.43 -13.19 17.34
N TYR A 135 -1.85 -14.43 17.47
CA TYR A 135 -2.20 -15.04 18.73
C TYR A 135 -1.52 -16.41 18.84
N LEU A 136 -0.96 -16.70 20.00
CA LEU A 136 -0.48 -18.01 20.39
C LEU A 136 -1.27 -18.45 21.63
N ASP A 137 -1.97 -19.59 21.56
CA ASP A 137 -2.82 -20.09 22.64
C ASP A 137 -3.71 -19.01 23.25
N GLN A 138 -4.41 -18.26 22.38
CA GLN A 138 -5.31 -17.15 22.73
C GLN A 138 -4.61 -15.88 23.30
N LYS A 139 -3.30 -15.88 23.45
CA LYS A 139 -2.53 -14.70 23.86
C LYS A 139 -2.02 -13.95 22.64
N LYS A 140 -2.24 -12.65 22.61
CA LYS A 140 -1.68 -11.77 21.57
C LYS A 140 -0.15 -11.73 21.72
N ILE A 141 0.57 -11.93 20.62
CA ILE A 141 2.02 -11.81 20.50
C ILE A 141 2.39 -10.67 19.57
#